data_076778730546b0a096c70a7433f2dbb2
#
_entry.id   076778730546b0a096c70a7433f2dbb2
#
_cell.length_a   1.000
_cell.length_b   1.000
_cell.length_c   1.000
_cell.angle_alpha   90.00
_cell.angle_beta   90.00
_cell.angle_gamma   90.00
#
_symmetry.space_group_name_H-M   'P 1'
#
loop_
_entity.id
_entity.type
_entity.pdbx_description
1 polymer ?
#
loop_
_entity_poly.entity_id
_entity_poly.type
_entity_poly.pdbx_seq_one_letter_code
_entity_poly.pdbx_strand_id
1 'polypeptide(L)'
;VALDITVTENLRKEGLARELVNRIQNLRKSSGYDITDKISVTVLSNDGMDEAIKDFNSYIANQVLAVSVEITDVISDAAEMDFEDFKLSVRIEKA
;
A
#
# COMPACT_ATOMS: atom_id res chain seq x y z
N VAL A 1 -2.47 -13.90 -29.44
CA VAL A 1 -2.62 -13.45 -29.13
C VAL A 1 -3.39 -12.90 -28.01
N ALA A 2 -4.38 -13.57 -27.57
CA ALA A 2 -5.26 -13.06 -26.56
C ALA A 2 -4.68 -13.10 -25.14
N LEU A 3 -3.42 -13.44 -25.04
CA LEU A 3 -2.76 -13.61 -23.74
C LEU A 3 -2.61 -12.29 -22.97
N ASP A 4 -2.63 -11.21 -23.69
CA ASP A 4 -2.33 -9.90 -23.11
C ASP A 4 -3.31 -9.45 -22.05
N ILE A 5 -4.54 -9.89 -22.15
CA ILE A 5 -5.59 -9.44 -21.23
C ILE A 5 -5.30 -9.88 -19.80
N THR A 6 -4.88 -11.11 -19.61
CA THR A 6 -4.59 -11.62 -18.26
C THR A 6 -3.38 -10.95 -17.65
N VAL A 7 -2.37 -10.73 -18.48
CA VAL A 7 -1.14 -10.09 -18.04
C VAL A 7 -1.40 -8.65 -17.60
N THR A 8 -2.29 -7.97 -18.30
CA THR A 8 -2.62 -6.57 -18.01
C THR A 8 -3.18 -6.40 -16.60
N GLU A 9 -4.01 -7.32 -16.15
CA GLU A 9 -4.58 -7.24 -14.81
C GLU A 9 -3.51 -7.39 -13.74
N ASN A 10 -2.60 -8.33 -13.90
CA ASN A 10 -1.50 -8.50 -12.97
C ASN A 10 -0.58 -7.28 -12.94
N LEU A 11 -0.32 -6.71 -14.09
CA LEU A 11 0.49 -5.50 -14.17
C LEU A 11 -0.16 -4.33 -13.46
N ARG A 12 -1.47 -4.24 -13.54
CA ARG A 12 -2.20 -3.19 -12.83
C ARG A 12 -2.06 -3.34 -11.32
N LYS A 13 -2.21 -4.55 -10.81
CA LYS A 13 -2.04 -4.81 -9.37
C LYS A 13 -0.62 -4.52 -8.92
N GLU A 14 0.35 -4.92 -9.70
CA GLU A 14 1.75 -4.63 -9.41
C GLU A 14 1.99 -3.13 -9.39
N GLY A 15 1.46 -2.40 -10.35
CA GLY A 15 1.57 -0.95 -10.40
C GLY A 15 0.97 -0.29 -9.17
N LEU A 16 -0.19 -0.74 -8.74
CA LEU A 16 -0.83 -0.23 -7.53
C LEU A 16 0.00 -0.52 -6.28
N ALA A 17 0.57 -1.70 -6.20
CA ALA A 17 1.43 -2.05 -5.06
C ALA A 17 2.68 -1.18 -5.01
N ARG A 18 3.32 -0.94 -6.15
CA ARG A 18 4.49 -0.06 -6.23
C ARG A 18 4.14 1.38 -5.85
N GLU A 19 3.01 1.85 -6.34
CA GLU A 19 2.53 3.18 -6.00
C GLU A 19 2.32 3.32 -4.50
N LEU A 20 1.69 2.32 -3.90
CA LEU A 20 1.47 2.30 -2.47
C LEU A 20 2.80 2.31 -1.70
N VAL A 21 3.76 1.52 -2.14
CA VAL A 21 5.10 1.49 -1.53
C VAL A 21 5.73 2.87 -1.56
N ASN A 22 5.73 3.52 -2.71
CA ASN A 22 6.31 4.85 -2.85
C ASN A 22 5.65 5.86 -1.91
N ARG A 23 4.33 5.81 -1.81
CA ARG A 23 3.59 6.74 -0.97
C ARG A 23 3.83 6.49 0.50
N ILE A 24 3.91 5.23 0.90
CA ILE A 24 4.22 4.89 2.29
C ILE A 24 5.64 5.33 2.63
N GLN A 25 6.59 5.14 1.75
CA GLN A 25 7.96 5.59 1.98
C GLN A 25 8.03 7.11 2.15
N ASN A 26 7.30 7.85 1.33
CA ASN A 26 7.21 9.30 1.49
C ASN A 26 6.57 9.69 2.81
N LEU A 27 5.55 8.97 3.22
CA LEU A 27 4.86 9.21 4.47
C LEU A 27 5.79 8.96 5.67
N ARG A 28 6.58 7.89 5.63
CA ARG A 28 7.57 7.61 6.66
C ARG A 28 8.58 8.76 6.76
N LYS A 29 9.04 9.23 5.63
CA LYS A 29 10.01 10.32 5.56
C LYS A 29 9.42 11.60 6.15
N SER A 30 8.19 11.89 5.81
CA SER A 30 7.48 13.07 6.34
C SER A 30 7.22 12.95 7.83
N SER A 31 7.04 11.75 8.33
CA SER A 31 6.79 11.49 9.75
C SER A 31 8.08 11.46 10.57
N GLY A 32 9.23 11.52 9.94
CA GLY A 32 10.51 11.52 10.64
C GLY A 32 10.99 10.15 11.10
N TYR A 33 10.46 9.07 10.55
CA TYR A 33 10.93 7.73 10.90
C TYR A 33 12.26 7.45 10.23
N ASP A 34 13.13 6.73 10.94
CA ASP A 34 14.39 6.28 10.38
C ASP A 34 14.14 5.14 9.38
N ILE A 35 15.08 4.98 8.45
CA ILE A 35 14.97 3.91 7.46
C ILE A 35 15.04 2.52 8.08
N THR A 36 15.58 2.42 9.30
CA THR A 36 15.67 1.15 10.02
C THR A 36 14.48 0.89 10.94
N ASP A 37 13.63 1.90 11.15
CA ASP A 37 12.45 1.72 11.98
C ASP A 37 11.42 0.86 11.27
N LYS A 38 10.90 -0.11 12.00
CA LYS A 38 9.81 -0.94 11.49
C LYS A 38 8.48 -0.27 11.79
N ILE A 39 7.54 -0.44 10.91
CA ILE A 39 6.22 0.18 11.04
C ILE A 39 5.12 -0.85 10.88
N SER A 40 3.94 -0.49 11.36
CA SER A 40 2.71 -1.20 11.07
C SER A 40 1.89 -0.36 10.10
N VAL A 41 1.41 -0.98 9.04
CA VAL A 41 0.62 -0.29 8.02
C VAL A 41 -0.82 -0.74 8.11
N THR A 42 -1.73 0.21 8.18
CA THR A 42 -3.17 -0.05 8.14
C THR A 42 -3.75 0.72 6.96
N VAL A 43 -4.51 0.03 6.13
CA VAL A 43 -5.09 0.58 4.92
C VAL A 43 -6.60 0.46 5.01
N LEU A 44 -7.30 1.55 4.69
CA LEU A 44 -8.75 1.50 4.60
C LEU A 44 -9.17 0.63 3.42
N SER A 45 -10.12 -0.27 3.64
CA SER A 45 -10.60 -1.16 2.60
C SER A 45 -11.05 -0.38 1.36
N ASN A 46 -10.60 -0.82 0.19
CA ASN A 46 -10.93 -0.21 -1.07
C ASN A 46 -10.96 -1.28 -2.15
N ASP A 47 -12.07 -1.38 -2.86
CA ASP A 47 -12.26 -2.43 -3.86
C ASP A 47 -11.14 -2.49 -4.90
N GLY A 48 -10.56 -1.33 -5.24
CA GLY A 48 -9.47 -1.29 -6.21
C GLY A 48 -8.13 -1.72 -5.66
N MET A 49 -7.95 -1.70 -4.36
CA MET A 49 -6.66 -1.97 -3.73
C MET A 49 -6.59 -3.27 -2.94
N ASP A 50 -7.73 -3.76 -2.45
CA ASP A 50 -7.72 -4.93 -1.55
C ASP A 50 -7.00 -6.12 -2.17
N GLU A 51 -7.29 -6.42 -3.42
CA GLU A 51 -6.65 -7.55 -4.10
C GLU A 51 -5.16 -7.31 -4.30
N ALA A 52 -4.79 -6.10 -4.69
CA ALA A 52 -3.39 -5.77 -4.89
C ALA A 52 -2.60 -5.89 -3.58
N ILE A 53 -3.19 -5.43 -2.49
CA ILE A 53 -2.56 -5.54 -1.18
C ILE A 53 -2.41 -6.99 -0.75
N LYS A 54 -3.44 -7.80 -0.97
CA LYS A 54 -3.37 -9.22 -0.62
C LYS A 54 -2.34 -9.97 -1.45
N ASP A 55 -2.33 -9.72 -2.75
CA ASP A 55 -1.42 -10.42 -3.65
C ASP A 55 0.04 -10.01 -3.43
N PHE A 56 0.27 -8.76 -3.11
CA PHE A 56 1.62 -8.21 -2.95
C PHE A 56 1.93 -7.83 -1.51
N ASN A 57 1.24 -8.41 -0.55
CA ASN A 57 1.41 -8.07 0.87
C ASN A 57 2.87 -8.18 1.32
N SER A 58 3.52 -9.30 1.04
CA SER A 58 4.92 -9.52 1.41
C SER A 58 5.85 -8.52 0.72
N TYR A 59 5.59 -8.25 -0.54
CA TYR A 59 6.38 -7.28 -1.28
C TYR A 59 6.28 -5.89 -0.66
N ILE A 60 5.06 -5.44 -0.39
CA ILE A 60 4.83 -4.13 0.21
C ILE A 60 5.50 -4.04 1.57
N ALA A 61 5.30 -5.05 2.41
CA ALA A 61 5.87 -5.08 3.75
C ALA A 61 7.40 -5.01 3.71
N ASN A 62 8.02 -5.76 2.80
CA ASN A 62 9.48 -5.75 2.66
C ASN A 62 10.01 -4.41 2.18
N GLN A 63 9.30 -3.77 1.26
CA GLN A 63 9.77 -2.51 0.69
C GLN A 63 9.67 -1.35 1.68
N VAL A 64 8.69 -1.38 2.56
CA VAL A 64 8.47 -0.28 3.52
C VAL A 64 8.89 -0.64 4.93
N LEU A 65 9.50 -1.81 5.12
CA LEU A 65 9.92 -2.32 6.43
C LEU A 65 8.75 -2.40 7.42
N ALA A 66 7.60 -2.82 6.92
CA ALA A 66 6.43 -3.02 7.75
C ALA A 66 6.45 -4.42 8.38
N VAL A 67 6.11 -4.49 9.65
CA VAL A 67 5.94 -5.79 10.33
C VAL A 67 4.60 -6.40 9.95
N SER A 68 3.64 -5.56 9.56
CA SER A 68 2.34 -6.03 9.10
C SER A 68 1.71 -5.00 8.18
N VAL A 69 0.89 -5.49 7.25
CA VAL A 69 0.07 -4.64 6.39
C VAL A 69 -1.35 -5.18 6.52
N GLU A 70 -2.24 -4.38 7.07
CA GLU A 70 -3.60 -4.79 7.35
C GLU A 70 -4.61 -3.93 6.62
N ILE A 71 -5.75 -4.52 6.30
CA ILE A 71 -6.88 -3.82 5.68
C ILE A 71 -7.99 -3.73 6.72
N THR A 72 -8.56 -2.55 6.88
CA THR A 72 -9.63 -2.32 7.83
C THR A 72 -10.80 -1.60 7.16
N ASP A 73 -11.99 -1.78 7.72
CA ASP A 73 -13.19 -1.10 7.23
C ASP A 73 -13.33 0.30 7.81
N VAL A 74 -12.64 0.58 8.89
CA VAL A 74 -12.71 1.88 9.57
C VAL A 74 -11.29 2.30 9.93
N ILE A 75 -10.93 3.52 9.58
CA ILE A 75 -9.60 4.04 9.88
C ILE A 75 -9.74 5.48 10.37
N SER A 76 -8.89 5.85 11.33
CA SER A 76 -8.84 7.22 11.85
C SER A 76 -7.40 7.72 11.82
N ASP A 77 -7.24 9.03 11.76
CA ASP A 77 -5.92 9.67 11.72
C ASP A 77 -5.04 9.16 10.60
N ALA A 78 -5.65 8.80 9.48
CA ALA A 78 -4.93 8.28 8.33
C ALA A 78 -4.57 9.40 7.38
N ALA A 79 -3.50 9.19 6.62
CA ALA A 79 -3.13 10.06 5.53
C ALA A 79 -3.91 9.66 4.28
N GLU A 80 -4.48 10.63 3.61
CA GLU A 80 -5.13 10.39 2.33
C GLU A 80 -4.11 10.44 1.21
N MET A 81 -4.18 9.47 0.34
CA MET A 81 -3.32 9.38 -0.83
C MET A 81 -4.17 9.36 -2.08
N ASP A 82 -3.81 10.20 -3.04
CA ASP A 82 -4.51 10.23 -4.33
C ASP A 82 -3.88 9.23 -5.27
N PHE A 83 -4.70 8.31 -5.77
CA PHE A 83 -4.35 7.40 -6.84
C PHE A 83 -5.11 7.85 -8.09
N GLU A 84 -4.76 7.32 -9.23
CA GLU A 84 -5.36 7.74 -10.49
C GLU A 84 -6.88 7.62 -10.49
N ASP A 85 -7.41 6.52 -9.96
CA ASP A 85 -8.84 6.22 -10.04
C ASP A 85 -9.57 6.39 -8.71
N PHE A 86 -8.85 6.59 -7.62
CA PHE A 86 -9.47 6.61 -6.29
C PHE A 86 -8.56 7.27 -5.27
N LYS A 87 -9.11 7.49 -4.10
CA LYS A 87 -8.34 7.93 -2.94
C LYS A 87 -8.24 6.79 -1.94
N LEU A 88 -7.10 6.69 -1.30
CA LEU A 88 -6.84 5.65 -0.32
C LEU A 88 -6.38 6.27 0.99
N SER A 89 -6.94 5.81 2.09
CA SER A 89 -6.50 6.23 3.42
C SER A 89 -5.55 5.18 3.97
N VAL A 90 -4.38 5.62 4.40
CA VAL A 90 -3.34 4.75 4.91
C VAL A 90 -2.80 5.33 6.21
N ARG A 91 -2.67 4.48 7.21
CA ARG A 91 -2.09 4.88 8.49
C ARG A 91 -0.83 4.07 8.74
N ILE A 92 0.23 4.74 9.16
CA ILE A 92 1.44 4.05 9.59
C ILE A 92 1.71 4.37 11.04
N GLU A 93 2.21 3.39 11.76
CA GLU A 93 2.61 3.54 13.15
C GLU A 93 3.96 2.86 13.36
N LYS A 94 4.72 3.38 14.28
CA LYS A 94 5.97 2.74 14.65
C LYS A 94 5.66 1.44 15.37
N ALA A 95 6.24 0.37 14.89
CA ALA A 95 6.01 -0.96 15.45
C ALA A 95 6.77 -1.15 16.77
#